data_32a8c218d0915521c099c302cbc7f63b
#
_entry.id   32a8c218d0915521c099c302cbc7f63b
#
_cell.length_a   1.000
_cell.length_b   1.000
_cell.length_c   1.000
_cell.angle_alpha   90.00
_cell.angle_beta   90.00
_cell.angle_gamma   90.00
#
_symmetry.space_group_name_H-M   'P 1'
#
loop_
_entity.id
_entity.type
_entity.pdbx_description
1 polymer ?
#
loop_
_entity_poly.entity_id
_entity_poly.type
_entity_poly.pdbx_seq_one_letter_code
_entity_poly.pdbx_strand_id
1 'polypeptide(L)'
;MKTLVAGCAVLAVTMWFAGPGGVAQAPAGPPVDYSLGPDSQPQAGVPHGTVTRHTLAPGKFFPGTPHTYQVYVPAQYDAGRPAAYMIFLDGSGYAGDAVRVPVVLDNLIAKHDLPPMLAVFIDPGVMPALSDQAQNRYERIFEYDSLTPRFANFLIGELVAEIARSYNLSTNSNDHGIAGLSTGGVGAFVAAWNRPDQFRRVITWIGSFGNFRGADRLPGLIRRTEPRPIRVFMQTGRQDLVNYAGSWYLENPRMAAALEFAGNDVRIELGEDGHSNRHGASVLGETLRWLWRDYPQPITVGTPQPGAGRGIFAQLVPRREMVAATVNRGAAPPANAAAGRGAGPRGAVYALIDRDKLWEQVGDTYKSAASAALDRDGNVYFADPVSSRIYKADAAGRVTTFKEQTNGAQALRVGADGRLYASQLASQRVVSYALSGANDVSVVAQNIHANDLALTKTGSIYFVDTAKKIVGVLDATGRRRTVYSGGDIMSPTALTLTPDQAMLLVGDGMDRYQWSFQIAVDGALVNGEPFQRLEMPEEGLFSGVTGLSVDSLGYMWAASAMGIQVCEQPGRCTNILNKPEFNDTPLTSIAFGGPDRAWLYVTQGGKLFRRQTKRTGVVAWEPVKPPQPGL
;
A
#
# COMPACT_ATOMS: atom_id res chain seq x y z
N MET A 1 -82.33 -12.68 -39.41
CA MET A 1 -81.00 -12.09 -39.44
C MET A 1 -80.43 -12.21 -38.03
N LYS A 2 -79.44 -13.15 -37.86
CA LYS A 2 -78.88 -13.50 -36.57
C LYS A 2 -77.51 -12.79 -36.43
N THR A 3 -77.41 -11.94 -35.42
CA THR A 3 -76.16 -11.27 -35.09
C THR A 3 -75.37 -12.14 -34.09
N LEU A 4 -74.14 -12.55 -34.48
CA LEU A 4 -73.18 -13.23 -33.61
C LEU A 4 -72.45 -12.13 -32.82
N VAL A 5 -72.40 -12.26 -31.51
CA VAL A 5 -71.55 -11.48 -30.62
C VAL A 5 -70.38 -12.40 -30.23
N ALA A 6 -69.18 -12.03 -30.67
CA ALA A 6 -67.94 -12.71 -30.28
C ALA A 6 -67.44 -12.12 -28.94
N GLY A 7 -67.37 -12.95 -27.91
CA GLY A 7 -66.79 -12.59 -26.64
C GLY A 7 -65.25 -12.80 -26.66
N CYS A 8 -64.49 -11.73 -26.41
CA CYS A 8 -63.06 -11.80 -26.12
C CYS A 8 -62.85 -12.19 -24.67
N ALA A 9 -62.33 -13.39 -24.44
CA ALA A 9 -61.84 -13.79 -23.12
C ALA A 9 -60.43 -13.21 -22.91
N VAL A 10 -60.30 -12.30 -21.98
CA VAL A 10 -59.00 -11.80 -21.51
C VAL A 10 -58.44 -12.82 -20.52
N LEU A 11 -57.40 -13.55 -20.92
CA LEU A 11 -56.59 -14.37 -20.01
C LEU A 11 -55.68 -13.44 -19.21
N ALA A 12 -55.96 -13.23 -17.95
CA ALA A 12 -55.03 -12.60 -17.00
C ALA A 12 -53.94 -13.61 -16.63
N VAL A 13 -52.74 -13.46 -17.21
CA VAL A 13 -51.54 -14.18 -16.76
C VAL A 13 -51.03 -13.49 -15.51
N THR A 14 -51.30 -14.06 -14.35
CA THR A 14 -50.67 -13.69 -13.09
C THR A 14 -49.22 -14.20 -13.11
N MET A 15 -48.29 -13.30 -13.41
CA MET A 15 -46.85 -13.56 -13.16
C MET A 15 -46.63 -13.57 -11.65
N TRP A 16 -46.40 -14.74 -11.11
CA TRP A 16 -45.78 -14.89 -9.79
C TRP A 16 -44.32 -14.49 -9.92
N PHE A 17 -43.97 -13.34 -9.39
CA PHE A 17 -42.57 -13.03 -9.08
C PHE A 17 -42.16 -13.91 -7.91
N ALA A 18 -41.51 -15.04 -8.20
CA ALA A 18 -40.73 -15.75 -7.20
C ALA A 18 -39.66 -14.78 -6.72
N GLY A 19 -39.68 -14.40 -5.45
CA GLY A 19 -38.59 -13.66 -4.80
C GLY A 19 -37.26 -14.40 -5.02
N PRO A 20 -36.11 -13.72 -4.90
CA PRO A 20 -34.84 -14.33 -5.11
C PRO A 20 -34.68 -15.52 -4.17
N GLY A 21 -34.87 -16.72 -4.71
CA GLY A 21 -34.62 -17.95 -4.00
C GLY A 21 -33.18 -17.94 -3.53
N GLY A 22 -32.99 -17.96 -2.21
CA GLY A 22 -31.67 -18.13 -1.62
C GLY A 22 -31.05 -19.38 -2.22
N VAL A 23 -29.92 -19.24 -2.88
CA VAL A 23 -29.12 -20.37 -3.34
C VAL A 23 -28.73 -21.12 -2.06
N ALA A 24 -29.28 -22.30 -1.86
CA ALA A 24 -28.92 -23.15 -0.74
C ALA A 24 -27.39 -23.38 -0.83
N GLN A 25 -26.69 -22.94 0.20
CA GLN A 25 -25.27 -23.18 0.35
C GLN A 25 -25.08 -24.70 0.40
N ALA A 26 -24.27 -25.25 -0.51
CA ALA A 26 -23.88 -26.64 -0.42
C ALA A 26 -23.36 -26.90 1.01
N PRO A 27 -23.73 -28.00 1.66
CA PRO A 27 -23.25 -28.28 3.01
C PRO A 27 -21.72 -28.20 2.99
N ALA A 28 -21.16 -27.40 3.89
CA ALA A 28 -19.73 -27.33 4.09
C ALA A 28 -19.22 -28.76 4.32
N GLY A 29 -18.28 -29.20 3.49
CA GLY A 29 -17.60 -30.49 3.73
C GLY A 29 -17.01 -30.52 5.14
N PRO A 30 -16.65 -31.68 5.67
CA PRO A 30 -16.02 -31.76 6.97
C PRO A 30 -14.80 -30.82 7.00
N PRO A 31 -14.55 -30.16 8.16
CA PRO A 31 -13.41 -29.25 8.27
C PRO A 31 -12.13 -29.99 7.90
N VAL A 32 -11.35 -29.44 6.97
CA VAL A 32 -10.04 -30.01 6.61
C VAL A 32 -9.10 -29.80 7.80
N ASP A 33 -8.44 -30.86 8.23
CA ASP A 33 -7.46 -30.81 9.31
C ASP A 33 -6.12 -30.27 8.77
N TYR A 34 -5.72 -29.10 9.25
CA TYR A 34 -4.42 -28.47 9.00
C TYR A 34 -3.51 -28.54 10.25
N SER A 35 -3.62 -29.56 11.05
CA SER A 35 -2.72 -29.82 12.17
C SER A 35 -1.28 -29.99 11.67
N LEU A 36 -0.33 -29.57 12.50
CA LEU A 36 1.08 -29.73 12.21
C LEU A 36 1.46 -31.21 12.15
N GLY A 37 2.02 -31.64 11.03
CA GLY A 37 2.45 -33.00 10.77
C GLY A 37 3.63 -33.45 11.64
N PRO A 38 4.06 -34.73 11.51
CA PRO A 38 5.17 -35.32 12.31
C PRO A 38 6.49 -34.54 12.17
N ASP A 39 6.79 -33.99 11.00
CA ASP A 39 8.03 -33.22 10.79
C ASP A 39 8.06 -31.91 11.59
N SER A 40 6.93 -31.40 12.00
CA SER A 40 6.82 -30.20 12.84
C SER A 40 6.79 -30.50 14.34
N GLN A 41 6.96 -31.76 14.75
CA GLN A 41 7.04 -32.17 16.15
C GLN A 41 8.49 -32.53 16.50
N PRO A 42 8.99 -32.13 17.69
CA PRO A 42 10.31 -32.58 18.15
C PRO A 42 10.38 -34.13 18.17
N GLN A 43 11.44 -34.66 17.62
CA GLN A 43 11.66 -36.12 17.54
C GLN A 43 12.83 -36.56 18.42
N ALA A 44 12.67 -37.65 19.15
CA ALA A 44 13.72 -38.18 20.02
C ALA A 44 14.99 -38.53 19.24
N GLY A 45 16.15 -38.11 19.74
CA GLY A 45 17.45 -38.38 19.12
C GLY A 45 17.81 -37.45 17.93
N VAL A 46 16.95 -36.54 17.55
CA VAL A 46 17.27 -35.51 16.53
C VAL A 46 18.07 -34.38 17.18
N PRO A 47 19.28 -34.07 16.68
CA PRO A 47 20.05 -32.92 17.15
C PRO A 47 19.33 -31.61 16.84
N HIS A 48 19.26 -30.72 17.83
CA HIS A 48 18.60 -29.42 17.69
C HIS A 48 19.61 -28.33 17.32
N GLY A 49 19.23 -27.51 16.33
CA GLY A 49 19.93 -26.27 16.01
C GLY A 49 19.71 -25.18 17.07
N THR A 50 20.43 -24.08 16.90
CA THR A 50 20.32 -22.90 17.78
C THR A 50 19.68 -21.74 17.02
N VAL A 51 18.83 -20.96 17.71
CA VAL A 51 18.24 -19.74 17.17
C VAL A 51 18.74 -18.54 17.97
N THR A 52 19.35 -17.59 17.28
CA THR A 52 19.86 -16.34 17.89
C THR A 52 19.15 -15.15 17.29
N ARG A 53 18.86 -14.14 18.12
CA ARG A 53 18.16 -12.91 17.69
C ARG A 53 19.15 -11.76 17.54
N HIS A 54 18.95 -10.97 16.48
CA HIS A 54 19.81 -9.87 16.10
C HIS A 54 19.00 -8.66 15.66
N THR A 55 19.65 -7.50 15.58
CA THR A 55 19.12 -6.28 14.98
C THR A 55 20.10 -5.81 13.90
N LEU A 56 19.59 -5.63 12.68
CA LEU A 56 20.31 -4.99 11.60
C LEU A 56 20.12 -3.49 11.69
N ALA A 57 21.20 -2.75 11.78
CA ALA A 57 21.16 -1.29 11.77
C ALA A 57 20.62 -0.73 10.44
N PRO A 58 20.04 0.47 10.44
CA PRO A 58 19.62 1.12 9.20
C PRO A 58 20.73 1.23 8.19
N GLY A 59 20.45 0.84 6.94
CA GLY A 59 21.38 0.90 5.83
C GLY A 59 20.93 1.87 4.74
N LYS A 60 21.50 1.70 3.55
CA LYS A 60 21.21 2.60 2.41
C LYS A 60 19.87 2.32 1.73
N PHE A 61 19.36 1.08 1.80
CA PHE A 61 18.14 0.71 1.08
C PHE A 61 16.88 1.14 1.81
N PHE A 62 16.91 1.14 3.14
CA PHE A 62 15.83 1.59 4.03
C PHE A 62 16.41 2.51 5.11
N PRO A 63 16.70 3.78 4.76
CA PRO A 63 17.34 4.73 5.67
C PRO A 63 16.48 4.99 6.91
N GLY A 64 17.11 5.00 8.07
CA GLY A 64 16.44 5.21 9.35
C GLY A 64 15.64 4.01 9.86
N THR A 65 15.62 2.89 9.15
CA THR A 65 14.78 1.73 9.43
C THR A 65 15.62 0.53 9.89
N PRO A 66 15.66 0.22 11.18
CA PRO A 66 16.26 -1.01 11.68
C PRO A 66 15.35 -2.21 11.41
N HIS A 67 15.98 -3.40 11.27
CA HIS A 67 15.26 -4.67 11.11
C HIS A 67 15.65 -5.63 12.22
N THR A 68 14.69 -6.37 12.75
CA THR A 68 14.98 -7.52 13.61
C THR A 68 15.03 -8.79 12.78
N TYR A 69 16.00 -9.65 13.08
CA TYR A 69 16.08 -10.96 12.45
C TYR A 69 16.59 -12.02 13.43
N GLN A 70 16.33 -13.28 13.11
CA GLN A 70 16.85 -14.41 13.84
C GLN A 70 17.61 -15.31 12.87
N VAL A 71 18.65 -15.95 13.36
CA VAL A 71 19.43 -16.94 12.61
C VAL A 71 19.32 -18.28 13.30
N TYR A 72 18.78 -19.27 12.59
CA TYR A 72 18.84 -20.66 12.97
C TYR A 72 20.08 -21.29 12.35
N VAL A 73 20.88 -21.97 13.18
CA VAL A 73 22.07 -22.70 12.77
C VAL A 73 21.84 -24.18 13.16
N PRO A 74 21.81 -25.12 12.20
CA PRO A 74 21.59 -26.52 12.50
C PRO A 74 22.79 -27.11 13.27
N ALA A 75 22.56 -28.13 14.06
CA ALA A 75 23.63 -28.83 14.81
C ALA A 75 24.71 -29.43 13.88
N GLN A 76 24.36 -29.69 12.62
CA GLN A 76 25.25 -30.23 11.59
C GLN A 76 26.04 -29.15 10.81
N TYR A 77 25.96 -27.88 11.22
CA TYR A 77 26.70 -26.82 10.56
C TYR A 77 28.21 -27.02 10.72
N ASP A 78 28.93 -26.90 9.60
CA ASP A 78 30.40 -26.97 9.53
C ASP A 78 30.95 -25.65 8.94
N ALA A 79 31.63 -24.86 9.75
CA ALA A 79 32.21 -23.61 9.31
C ALA A 79 33.31 -23.77 8.22
N GLY A 80 33.85 -24.95 8.07
CA GLY A 80 34.80 -25.28 7.01
C GLY A 80 34.17 -25.48 5.63
N ARG A 81 32.83 -25.51 5.55
CA ARG A 81 32.08 -25.73 4.30
C ARG A 81 31.07 -24.64 4.08
N PRO A 82 30.95 -24.11 2.85
CA PRO A 82 29.89 -23.16 2.53
C PRO A 82 28.50 -23.79 2.74
N ALA A 83 27.69 -23.17 3.58
CA ALA A 83 26.33 -23.66 3.92
C ALA A 83 25.26 -23.05 3.02
N ALA A 84 24.28 -23.86 2.63
CA ALA A 84 23.05 -23.37 2.03
C ALA A 84 22.26 -22.53 3.05
N TYR A 85 21.32 -21.68 2.57
CA TYR A 85 20.46 -20.92 3.46
C TYR A 85 19.09 -20.62 2.87
N MET A 86 18.11 -20.38 3.74
CA MET A 86 16.79 -19.86 3.38
C MET A 86 16.45 -18.63 4.21
N ILE A 87 15.88 -17.61 3.56
CA ILE A 87 15.33 -16.42 4.21
C ILE A 87 13.81 -16.56 4.31
N PHE A 88 13.26 -16.27 5.47
CA PHE A 88 11.82 -16.28 5.74
C PHE A 88 11.37 -14.87 6.09
N LEU A 89 10.51 -14.29 5.27
CA LEU A 89 9.93 -12.96 5.45
C LEU A 89 8.74 -13.03 6.43
N ASP A 90 8.50 -12.02 7.25
CA ASP A 90 7.67 -12.10 8.46
C ASP A 90 8.20 -13.21 9.40
N GLY A 91 9.51 -13.21 9.58
CA GLY A 91 10.30 -14.32 10.07
C GLY A 91 9.90 -14.82 11.44
N SER A 92 9.52 -13.93 12.37
CA SER A 92 9.06 -14.31 13.71
C SER A 92 7.84 -15.25 13.66
N GLY A 93 6.97 -15.11 12.67
CA GLY A 93 5.84 -15.99 12.43
C GLY A 93 6.24 -17.41 11.99
N TYR A 94 7.31 -17.52 11.21
CA TYR A 94 7.84 -18.81 10.76
C TYR A 94 8.66 -19.53 11.82
N ALA A 95 9.41 -18.80 12.63
CA ALA A 95 10.19 -19.36 13.73
C ALA A 95 9.33 -19.82 14.92
N GLY A 96 8.15 -19.20 15.09
CA GLY A 96 7.25 -19.42 16.22
C GLY A 96 6.46 -20.74 16.16
N ASP A 97 5.70 -21.00 17.22
CA ASP A 97 4.96 -22.26 17.46
C ASP A 97 3.89 -22.59 16.41
N ALA A 98 3.41 -21.59 15.68
CA ALA A 98 2.39 -21.79 14.65
C ALA A 98 2.93 -22.50 13.39
N VAL A 99 4.24 -22.39 13.11
CA VAL A 99 4.88 -22.94 11.90
C VAL A 99 6.04 -23.88 12.24
N ARG A 100 6.89 -23.50 13.21
CA ARG A 100 8.00 -24.31 13.74
C ARG A 100 9.08 -24.65 12.72
N VAL A 101 9.46 -23.74 11.84
CA VAL A 101 10.52 -23.99 10.84
C VAL A 101 11.79 -24.59 11.46
N PRO A 102 12.33 -24.10 12.61
CA PRO A 102 13.51 -24.70 13.21
C PRO A 102 13.36 -26.20 13.49
N VAL A 103 12.22 -26.64 14.05
CA VAL A 103 11.93 -28.04 14.33
C VAL A 103 11.84 -28.88 13.05
N VAL A 104 11.19 -28.31 12.01
CA VAL A 104 11.09 -28.99 10.70
C VAL A 104 12.48 -29.16 10.09
N LEU A 105 13.33 -28.15 10.16
CA LEU A 105 14.71 -28.24 9.65
C LEU A 105 15.55 -29.25 10.42
N ASP A 106 15.48 -29.26 11.77
CA ASP A 106 16.15 -30.28 12.59
C ASP A 106 15.79 -31.70 12.11
N ASN A 107 14.50 -31.97 11.96
CA ASN A 107 14.00 -33.28 11.56
C ASN A 107 14.39 -33.66 10.14
N LEU A 108 14.28 -32.75 9.17
CA LEU A 108 14.57 -33.05 7.77
C LEU A 108 16.08 -33.15 7.50
N ILE A 109 16.91 -32.35 8.15
CA ILE A 109 18.38 -32.43 8.05
C ILE A 109 18.87 -33.73 8.68
N ALA A 110 18.33 -34.12 9.85
CA ALA A 110 18.69 -35.38 10.49
C ALA A 110 18.30 -36.61 9.65
N LYS A 111 17.22 -36.53 8.87
CA LYS A 111 16.79 -37.56 7.91
C LYS A 111 17.53 -37.54 6.59
N HIS A 112 18.42 -36.59 6.37
CA HIS A 112 19.10 -36.32 5.09
C HIS A 112 18.15 -35.97 3.92
N ASP A 113 16.93 -35.52 4.24
CA ASP A 113 15.98 -35.01 3.25
C ASP A 113 16.38 -33.62 2.74
N LEU A 114 17.13 -32.87 3.56
CA LEU A 114 17.70 -31.55 3.25
C LEU A 114 19.19 -31.51 3.54
N PRO A 115 19.96 -30.69 2.83
CA PRO A 115 21.34 -30.38 3.24
C PRO A 115 21.33 -29.61 4.57
N PRO A 116 22.42 -29.65 5.35
CA PRO A 116 22.62 -28.71 6.44
C PRO A 116 22.52 -27.27 5.91
N MET A 117 21.56 -26.49 6.42
CA MET A 117 21.33 -25.12 5.96
C MET A 117 20.99 -24.18 7.11
N LEU A 118 21.37 -22.94 6.98
CA LEU A 118 20.90 -21.89 7.88
C LEU A 118 19.49 -21.42 7.49
N ALA A 119 18.70 -21.00 8.48
CA ALA A 119 17.48 -20.25 8.22
C ALA A 119 17.58 -18.86 8.84
N VAL A 120 17.19 -17.85 8.06
CA VAL A 120 17.20 -16.45 8.45
C VAL A 120 15.74 -15.98 8.51
N PHE A 121 15.28 -15.60 9.68
CA PHE A 121 13.94 -15.13 9.92
C PHE A 121 13.97 -13.62 10.09
N ILE A 122 13.58 -12.87 9.07
CA ILE A 122 13.60 -11.40 9.10
C ILE A 122 12.18 -10.86 9.19
N ASP A 123 11.96 -9.94 10.13
CA ASP A 123 10.73 -9.17 10.22
C ASP A 123 10.86 -7.87 9.43
N PRO A 124 9.76 -7.32 8.89
CA PRO A 124 9.80 -6.06 8.16
C PRO A 124 10.27 -4.91 9.05
N GLY A 125 10.87 -3.93 8.43
CA GLY A 125 11.42 -2.78 9.11
C GLY A 125 10.34 -1.88 9.72
N VAL A 126 10.71 -1.23 10.79
CA VAL A 126 9.90 -0.17 11.40
C VAL A 126 10.82 1.01 11.68
N MET A 127 10.61 2.10 10.95
CA MET A 127 11.33 3.34 11.23
C MET A 127 10.74 4.00 12.48
N PRO A 128 11.53 4.14 13.55
CA PRO A 128 11.01 4.67 14.81
C PRO A 128 10.64 6.16 14.68
N ALA A 129 9.57 6.53 15.34
CA ALA A 129 9.22 7.94 15.52
C ALA A 129 10.26 8.65 16.39
N LEU A 130 10.46 9.94 16.17
CA LEU A 130 11.39 10.76 16.95
C LEU A 130 10.80 11.25 18.28
N SER A 131 9.51 10.97 18.55
CA SER A 131 8.84 11.28 19.80
C SER A 131 7.69 10.32 20.07
N ASP A 132 7.26 10.20 21.34
CA ASP A 132 6.11 9.38 21.74
C ASP A 132 4.77 9.88 21.17
N GLN A 133 4.71 11.13 20.74
CA GLN A 133 3.53 11.77 20.16
C GLN A 133 3.40 11.48 18.65
N ALA A 134 4.45 10.91 18.05
CA ALA A 134 4.49 10.55 16.64
C ALA A 134 4.29 9.05 16.42
N GLN A 135 3.81 8.70 15.24
CA GLN A 135 3.66 7.31 14.79
C GLN A 135 4.93 6.84 14.09
N ASN A 136 5.31 5.59 14.34
CA ASN A 136 6.33 4.91 13.56
C ASN A 136 5.91 4.78 12.10
N ARG A 137 6.88 4.77 11.18
CA ARG A 137 6.62 4.38 9.80
C ARG A 137 6.85 2.88 9.63
N TYR A 138 5.80 2.15 9.24
CA TYR A 138 5.81 0.70 9.06
C TYR A 138 6.13 0.37 7.60
N GLU A 139 7.24 -0.32 7.37
CA GLU A 139 7.81 -0.52 6.03
C GLU A 139 7.29 -1.78 5.31
N ARG A 140 6.62 -2.69 6.00
CA ARG A 140 6.23 -4.01 5.46
C ARG A 140 5.64 -3.95 4.05
N ILE A 141 4.73 -3.02 3.81
CA ILE A 141 4.05 -2.87 2.52
C ILE A 141 5.00 -2.27 1.49
N PHE A 142 5.80 -1.30 1.89
CA PHE A 142 6.77 -0.67 1.02
C PHE A 142 7.90 -1.64 0.62
N GLU A 143 8.37 -2.45 1.55
CA GLU A 143 9.40 -3.47 1.31
C GLU A 143 8.88 -4.59 0.41
N TYR A 144 7.75 -5.21 0.77
CA TYR A 144 7.31 -6.48 0.20
C TYR A 144 6.43 -6.35 -1.05
N ASP A 145 5.59 -5.31 -1.16
CA ASP A 145 4.75 -5.10 -2.34
C ASP A 145 5.49 -4.32 -3.46
N SER A 146 6.73 -3.90 -3.24
CA SER A 146 7.51 -3.21 -4.26
C SER A 146 8.02 -4.19 -5.31
N LEU A 147 7.71 -3.95 -6.59
CA LEU A 147 8.17 -4.80 -7.70
C LEU A 147 9.60 -4.48 -8.15
N THR A 148 10.28 -3.55 -7.49
CA THR A 148 11.65 -3.15 -7.80
C THR A 148 12.67 -4.09 -7.17
N PRO A 149 13.94 -4.09 -7.63
CA PRO A 149 14.99 -4.90 -7.02
C PRO A 149 15.48 -4.38 -5.65
N ARG A 150 14.93 -3.28 -5.12
CA ARG A 150 15.38 -2.63 -3.88
C ARG A 150 15.44 -3.62 -2.71
N PHE A 151 14.33 -4.33 -2.47
CA PHE A 151 14.24 -5.27 -1.35
C PHE A 151 15.22 -6.45 -1.50
N ALA A 152 15.33 -7.02 -2.71
CA ALA A 152 16.33 -8.06 -2.98
C ALA A 152 17.76 -7.56 -2.73
N ASN A 153 18.07 -6.34 -3.18
CA ASN A 153 19.40 -5.74 -2.97
C ASN A 153 19.68 -5.45 -1.49
N PHE A 154 18.67 -5.09 -0.70
CA PHE A 154 18.75 -4.98 0.75
C PHE A 154 19.10 -6.34 1.39
N LEU A 155 18.34 -7.39 1.05
CA LEU A 155 18.59 -8.73 1.59
C LEU A 155 20.02 -9.20 1.31
N ILE A 156 20.51 -8.97 0.09
CA ILE A 156 21.83 -9.42 -0.33
C ILE A 156 22.94 -8.53 0.24
N GLY A 157 22.80 -7.22 0.06
CA GLY A 157 23.86 -6.26 0.32
C GLY A 157 23.99 -5.82 1.79
N GLU A 158 22.94 -6.03 2.59
CA GLU A 158 22.93 -5.66 3.99
C GLU A 158 22.72 -6.86 4.91
N LEU A 159 21.62 -7.61 4.78
CA LEU A 159 21.31 -8.72 5.67
C LEU A 159 22.27 -9.92 5.50
N VAL A 160 22.38 -10.46 4.28
CA VAL A 160 23.25 -11.61 4.02
C VAL A 160 24.71 -11.24 4.23
N ALA A 161 25.11 -10.03 3.84
CA ALA A 161 26.47 -9.53 4.07
C ALA A 161 26.82 -9.45 5.56
N GLU A 162 25.87 -9.08 6.43
CA GLU A 162 26.04 -9.08 7.88
C GLU A 162 26.20 -10.49 8.44
N ILE A 163 25.32 -11.42 8.02
CA ILE A 163 25.34 -12.82 8.46
C ILE A 163 26.62 -13.52 8.02
N ALA A 164 27.11 -13.23 6.81
CA ALA A 164 28.34 -13.80 6.26
C ALA A 164 29.62 -13.41 7.03
N ARG A 165 29.57 -12.43 7.93
CA ARG A 165 30.69 -12.12 8.84
C ARG A 165 30.89 -13.18 9.91
N SER A 166 29.80 -13.89 10.26
CA SER A 166 29.82 -14.90 11.33
C SER A 166 29.68 -16.33 10.82
N TYR A 167 29.17 -16.53 9.61
CA TYR A 167 28.91 -17.85 9.06
C TYR A 167 29.44 -17.98 7.64
N ASN A 168 29.97 -19.16 7.31
CA ASN A 168 30.42 -19.49 5.97
C ASN A 168 29.20 -19.85 5.09
N LEU A 169 28.65 -18.84 4.39
CA LEU A 169 27.51 -19.02 3.51
C LEU A 169 27.95 -19.38 2.09
N SER A 170 27.22 -20.25 1.42
CA SER A 170 27.41 -20.52 -0.01
C SER A 170 27.21 -19.25 -0.84
N THR A 171 27.99 -19.10 -1.90
CA THR A 171 27.79 -18.05 -2.92
C THR A 171 27.06 -18.56 -4.17
N ASN A 172 26.72 -19.86 -4.20
CA ASN A 172 25.98 -20.47 -5.28
C ASN A 172 24.49 -20.22 -5.12
N SER A 173 23.87 -19.50 -6.05
CA SER A 173 22.43 -19.19 -6.01
C SER A 173 21.51 -20.42 -5.92
N ASN A 174 21.99 -21.61 -6.36
CA ASN A 174 21.23 -22.84 -6.23
C ASN A 174 21.10 -23.33 -4.78
N ASP A 175 21.91 -22.80 -3.87
CA ASP A 175 21.92 -23.13 -2.44
C ASP A 175 21.07 -22.13 -1.62
N HIS A 176 20.39 -21.20 -2.28
CA HIS A 176 19.65 -20.14 -1.61
C HIS A 176 18.15 -20.21 -1.88
N GLY A 177 17.40 -20.10 -0.79
CA GLY A 177 15.94 -20.05 -0.83
C GLY A 177 15.38 -18.80 -0.15
N ILE A 178 14.15 -18.47 -0.51
CA ILE A 178 13.38 -17.38 0.11
C ILE A 178 11.92 -17.77 0.24
N ALA A 179 11.31 -17.45 1.36
CA ALA A 179 9.93 -17.81 1.70
C ALA A 179 9.17 -16.60 2.24
N GLY A 180 7.89 -16.54 1.95
CA GLY A 180 7.01 -15.53 2.52
C GLY A 180 5.54 -15.90 2.41
N LEU A 181 4.70 -15.24 3.21
CA LEU A 181 3.25 -15.40 3.19
C LEU A 181 2.58 -14.06 2.89
N SER A 182 1.43 -14.09 2.24
CA SER A 182 0.65 -12.90 1.91
C SER A 182 1.49 -11.88 1.11
N THR A 183 1.63 -10.66 1.58
CA THR A 183 2.54 -9.63 1.04
C THR A 183 3.99 -10.12 1.03
N GLY A 184 4.44 -10.83 2.08
CA GLY A 184 5.77 -11.46 2.11
C GLY A 184 5.94 -12.51 1.00
N GLY A 185 4.87 -13.20 0.58
CA GLY A 185 4.90 -14.11 -0.58
C GLY A 185 5.21 -13.39 -1.88
N VAL A 186 4.68 -12.19 -2.08
CA VAL A 186 5.05 -11.32 -3.21
C VAL A 186 6.50 -10.89 -3.08
N GLY A 187 6.93 -10.42 -1.89
CA GLY A 187 8.31 -10.00 -1.63
C GLY A 187 9.32 -11.10 -1.92
N ALA A 188 9.04 -12.33 -1.47
CA ALA A 188 9.88 -13.49 -1.74
C ALA A 188 9.98 -13.80 -3.25
N PHE A 189 8.85 -13.82 -3.94
CA PHE A 189 8.83 -14.05 -5.38
C PHE A 189 9.58 -12.95 -6.15
N VAL A 190 9.29 -11.69 -5.85
CA VAL A 190 9.89 -10.53 -6.54
C VAL A 190 11.40 -10.44 -6.28
N ALA A 191 11.86 -10.81 -5.07
CA ALA A 191 13.29 -10.88 -4.78
C ALA A 191 14.00 -11.90 -5.68
N ALA A 192 13.48 -13.12 -5.78
CA ALA A 192 14.04 -14.16 -6.64
C ALA A 192 13.87 -13.82 -8.13
N TRP A 193 12.74 -13.22 -8.52
CA TRP A 193 12.50 -12.79 -9.89
C TRP A 193 13.51 -11.73 -10.36
N ASN A 194 13.81 -10.74 -9.52
CA ASN A 194 14.78 -9.69 -9.86
C ASN A 194 16.23 -10.15 -9.72
N ARG A 195 16.51 -11.11 -8.82
CA ARG A 195 17.87 -11.59 -8.54
C ARG A 195 17.94 -13.12 -8.57
N PRO A 196 17.68 -13.76 -9.74
CA PRO A 196 17.79 -15.22 -9.90
C PRO A 196 19.25 -15.70 -9.82
N ASP A 197 20.20 -14.78 -9.89
CA ASP A 197 21.61 -14.99 -9.59
C ASP A 197 21.88 -15.15 -8.08
N GLN A 198 20.90 -14.87 -7.24
CA GLN A 198 20.99 -14.96 -5.78
C GLN A 198 19.98 -15.94 -5.17
N PHE A 199 18.76 -16.01 -5.69
CA PHE A 199 17.71 -16.88 -5.14
C PHE A 199 17.09 -17.74 -6.23
N ARG A 200 17.07 -19.06 -6.03
CA ARG A 200 16.49 -20.00 -7.00
C ARG A 200 15.34 -20.83 -6.44
N ARG A 201 15.12 -20.84 -5.12
CA ARG A 201 14.10 -21.61 -4.44
C ARG A 201 13.13 -20.67 -3.72
N VAL A 202 11.85 -20.73 -4.08
CA VAL A 202 10.84 -19.77 -3.62
C VAL A 202 9.67 -20.50 -3.01
N ILE A 203 9.22 -20.05 -1.84
CA ILE A 203 7.95 -20.43 -1.24
C ILE A 203 7.06 -19.19 -1.16
N THR A 204 5.84 -19.29 -1.69
CA THR A 204 4.82 -18.26 -1.49
C THR A 204 3.55 -18.90 -0.94
N TRP A 205 3.18 -18.58 0.28
CA TRP A 205 1.91 -18.97 0.88
C TRP A 205 0.92 -17.84 0.81
N ILE A 206 -0.32 -18.13 0.35
CA ILE A 206 -1.39 -17.13 0.26
C ILE A 206 -0.89 -15.80 -0.32
N GLY A 207 -0.07 -15.86 -1.39
CA GLY A 207 0.61 -14.70 -1.95
C GLY A 207 -0.34 -13.61 -2.42
N SER A 208 -0.05 -12.35 -2.08
CA SER A 208 -0.87 -11.18 -2.42
C SER A 208 -0.67 -10.73 -3.88
N PHE A 209 -0.86 -11.62 -4.85
CA PHE A 209 -0.63 -11.34 -6.28
C PHE A 209 -1.75 -10.52 -6.95
N GLY A 210 -2.72 -10.02 -6.20
CA GLY A 210 -3.68 -9.02 -6.66
C GLY A 210 -3.06 -7.62 -6.80
N ASN A 211 -3.89 -6.64 -7.21
CA ASN A 211 -3.41 -5.28 -7.46
C ASN A 211 -3.30 -4.44 -6.18
N PHE A 212 -2.34 -4.74 -5.31
CA PHE A 212 -2.00 -3.85 -4.21
C PHE A 212 -1.05 -2.72 -4.63
N ARG A 213 0.04 -3.07 -5.31
CA ARG A 213 1.03 -2.13 -5.86
C ARG A 213 1.49 -2.60 -7.26
N GLY A 214 0.58 -3.25 -8.02
CA GLY A 214 0.80 -3.71 -9.38
C GLY A 214 1.28 -5.16 -9.51
N ALA A 215 1.18 -6.00 -8.46
CA ALA A 215 1.57 -7.40 -8.52
C ALA A 215 0.71 -8.23 -9.50
N ASP A 216 -0.50 -7.80 -9.79
CA ASP A 216 -1.39 -8.36 -10.82
C ASP A 216 -0.81 -8.34 -12.24
N ARG A 217 0.26 -7.57 -12.48
CA ARG A 217 1.00 -7.52 -13.75
C ARG A 217 1.98 -8.67 -13.93
N LEU A 218 2.42 -9.31 -12.83
CA LEU A 218 3.45 -10.34 -12.83
C LEU A 218 3.11 -11.52 -13.77
N PRO A 219 1.90 -12.08 -13.78
CA PRO A 219 1.58 -13.17 -14.71
C PRO A 219 1.79 -12.83 -16.19
N GLY A 220 1.41 -11.62 -16.59
CA GLY A 220 1.64 -11.12 -17.94
C GLY A 220 3.11 -10.84 -18.25
N LEU A 221 3.87 -10.37 -17.27
CA LEU A 221 5.29 -10.12 -17.38
C LEU A 221 6.07 -11.43 -17.52
N ILE A 222 5.79 -12.42 -16.67
CA ILE A 222 6.41 -13.75 -16.70
C ILE A 222 6.27 -14.40 -18.08
N ARG A 223 5.06 -14.38 -18.65
CA ARG A 223 4.77 -14.97 -19.96
C ARG A 223 5.52 -14.33 -21.12
N ARG A 224 6.00 -13.11 -20.98
CA ARG A 224 6.67 -12.31 -22.02
C ARG A 224 8.16 -12.11 -21.78
N THR A 225 8.66 -12.51 -20.63
CA THR A 225 10.06 -12.39 -20.27
C THR A 225 10.77 -13.72 -20.51
N GLU A 226 12.04 -13.67 -20.88
CA GLU A 226 12.89 -14.86 -20.90
C GLU A 226 12.82 -15.58 -19.55
N PRO A 227 12.59 -16.91 -19.52
CA PRO A 227 12.40 -17.66 -18.30
C PRO A 227 13.63 -17.55 -17.36
N ARG A 228 13.35 -17.39 -16.07
CA ARG A 228 14.39 -17.31 -15.03
C ARG A 228 14.48 -18.63 -14.28
N PRO A 229 15.68 -19.13 -13.96
CA PRO A 229 15.85 -20.46 -13.38
C PRO A 229 15.48 -20.48 -11.87
N ILE A 230 14.20 -20.31 -11.58
CA ILE A 230 13.63 -20.37 -10.23
C ILE A 230 12.62 -21.52 -10.13
N ARG A 231 12.60 -22.19 -8.98
CA ARG A 231 11.63 -23.21 -8.59
C ARG A 231 10.69 -22.60 -7.56
N VAL A 232 9.38 -22.70 -7.76
CA VAL A 232 8.39 -21.98 -6.95
C VAL A 232 7.35 -22.94 -6.38
N PHE A 233 7.27 -23.01 -5.06
CA PHE A 233 6.16 -23.65 -4.37
C PHE A 233 5.14 -22.59 -3.95
N MET A 234 3.88 -22.80 -4.29
CA MET A 234 2.78 -21.89 -3.98
C MET A 234 1.71 -22.62 -3.17
N GLN A 235 1.02 -21.89 -2.29
CA GLN A 235 -0.14 -22.40 -1.57
C GLN A 235 -1.20 -21.28 -1.46
N THR A 236 -2.46 -21.65 -1.63
CA THR A 236 -3.61 -20.77 -1.37
C THR A 236 -4.82 -21.58 -0.94
N GLY A 237 -5.82 -20.91 -0.37
CA GLY A 237 -7.06 -21.55 0.08
C GLY A 237 -8.30 -20.92 -0.53
N ARG A 238 -9.37 -21.74 -0.65
CA ARG A 238 -10.64 -21.32 -1.25
C ARG A 238 -11.33 -20.18 -0.48
N GLN A 239 -11.13 -20.14 0.84
CA GLN A 239 -11.73 -19.13 1.71
C GLN A 239 -10.80 -17.94 1.95
N ASP A 240 -9.77 -17.78 1.11
CA ASP A 240 -8.84 -16.68 1.19
C ASP A 240 -9.49 -15.34 0.81
N LEU A 241 -8.78 -14.24 1.01
CA LEU A 241 -9.29 -12.88 0.88
C LEU A 241 -9.84 -12.59 -0.52
N VAL A 242 -10.94 -11.83 -0.53
CA VAL A 242 -11.48 -11.15 -1.71
C VAL A 242 -11.69 -9.68 -1.32
N ASN A 243 -10.97 -8.78 -1.95
CA ASN A 243 -11.07 -7.34 -1.68
C ASN A 243 -10.83 -6.51 -2.95
N TYR A 244 -10.58 -5.21 -2.81
CA TYR A 244 -10.34 -4.30 -3.93
C TYR A 244 -9.16 -4.71 -4.83
N ALA A 245 -8.17 -5.42 -4.30
CA ALA A 245 -6.99 -5.85 -5.05
C ALA A 245 -7.22 -7.13 -5.86
N GLY A 246 -8.27 -7.89 -5.57
CA GLY A 246 -8.60 -9.12 -6.26
C GLY A 246 -9.02 -10.26 -5.34
N SER A 247 -8.97 -11.48 -5.86
CA SER A 247 -9.21 -12.73 -5.13
C SER A 247 -7.94 -13.55 -5.04
N TRP A 248 -7.42 -13.79 -3.83
CA TRP A 248 -6.21 -14.58 -3.63
C TRP A 248 -6.31 -15.98 -4.23
N TYR A 249 -7.50 -16.61 -4.07
CA TYR A 249 -7.75 -17.93 -4.63
C TYR A 249 -7.69 -17.97 -6.16
N LEU A 250 -7.95 -16.88 -6.86
CA LEU A 250 -7.86 -16.79 -8.32
C LEU A 250 -6.48 -16.32 -8.78
N GLU A 251 -5.87 -15.39 -8.07
CA GLU A 251 -4.60 -14.78 -8.50
C GLU A 251 -3.40 -15.73 -8.30
N ASN A 252 -3.39 -16.57 -7.26
CA ASN A 252 -2.32 -17.53 -7.06
C ASN A 252 -2.26 -18.60 -8.17
N PRO A 253 -3.35 -19.28 -8.57
CA PRO A 253 -3.34 -20.17 -9.74
C PRO A 253 -2.99 -19.46 -11.06
N ARG A 254 -3.38 -18.19 -11.23
CA ARG A 254 -3.00 -17.39 -12.38
C ARG A 254 -1.48 -17.18 -12.45
N MET A 255 -0.84 -16.94 -11.31
CA MET A 255 0.63 -16.86 -11.18
C MET A 255 1.28 -18.20 -11.50
N ALA A 256 0.81 -19.30 -10.89
CA ALA A 256 1.33 -20.64 -11.11
C ALA A 256 1.24 -21.04 -12.59
N ALA A 257 0.11 -20.76 -13.24
CA ALA A 257 -0.09 -21.03 -14.67
C ALA A 257 0.83 -20.19 -15.58
N ALA A 258 1.20 -18.98 -15.15
CA ALA A 258 2.16 -18.17 -15.88
C ALA A 258 3.59 -18.74 -15.78
N LEU A 259 3.98 -19.20 -14.61
CA LEU A 259 5.26 -19.85 -14.36
C LEU A 259 5.39 -21.17 -15.11
N GLU A 260 4.34 -22.02 -15.09
CA GLU A 260 4.32 -23.25 -15.85
C GLU A 260 4.43 -22.99 -17.35
N PHE A 261 3.70 -21.98 -17.88
CA PHE A 261 3.80 -21.56 -19.26
C PHE A 261 5.22 -21.13 -19.65
N ALA A 262 5.91 -20.43 -18.76
CA ALA A 262 7.30 -19.99 -18.98
C ALA A 262 8.32 -21.12 -18.84
N GLY A 263 7.90 -22.33 -18.47
CA GLY A 263 8.80 -23.48 -18.28
C GLY A 263 9.45 -23.55 -16.91
N ASN A 264 8.99 -22.76 -15.94
CA ASN A 264 9.46 -22.85 -14.57
C ASN A 264 8.95 -24.12 -13.88
N ASP A 265 9.75 -24.63 -12.95
CA ASP A 265 9.37 -25.71 -12.06
C ASP A 265 8.48 -25.15 -10.94
N VAL A 266 7.18 -25.36 -11.03
CA VAL A 266 6.17 -24.80 -10.13
C VAL A 266 5.24 -25.88 -9.59
N ARG A 267 4.93 -25.83 -8.29
CA ARG A 267 3.88 -26.61 -7.64
C ARG A 267 2.97 -25.67 -6.88
N ILE A 268 1.66 -25.88 -6.99
CA ILE A 268 0.67 -25.15 -6.20
C ILE A 268 -0.17 -26.14 -5.40
N GLU A 269 -0.35 -25.87 -4.11
CA GLU A 269 -1.27 -26.58 -3.22
C GLU A 269 -2.52 -25.72 -3.02
N LEU A 270 -3.67 -26.29 -3.38
CA LEU A 270 -4.97 -25.66 -3.25
C LEU A 270 -5.70 -26.29 -2.04
N GLY A 271 -6.12 -25.46 -1.09
CA GLY A 271 -6.83 -25.92 0.11
C GLY A 271 -8.14 -25.18 0.33
N GLU A 272 -8.75 -25.45 1.48
CA GLU A 272 -10.03 -24.87 1.89
C GLU A 272 -9.85 -23.72 2.92
N ASP A 273 -8.64 -23.49 3.44
CA ASP A 273 -8.39 -22.50 4.49
C ASP A 273 -8.54 -21.05 3.97
N GLY A 274 -8.64 -20.12 4.92
CA GLY A 274 -8.66 -18.70 4.68
C GLY A 274 -7.26 -18.09 4.68
N HIS A 275 -7.18 -16.78 4.96
CA HIS A 275 -5.92 -16.03 4.98
C HIS A 275 -5.13 -16.31 6.27
N SER A 276 -4.52 -17.48 6.35
CA SER A 276 -3.75 -17.93 7.52
C SER A 276 -2.52 -18.74 7.11
N ASN A 277 -1.60 -18.95 8.05
CA ASN A 277 -0.40 -19.78 7.82
C ASN A 277 -0.67 -21.28 8.07
N ARG A 278 -1.86 -21.67 8.54
CA ARG A 278 -2.18 -23.04 8.99
C ARG A 278 -1.95 -24.10 7.91
N HIS A 279 -2.53 -23.89 6.72
CA HIS A 279 -2.38 -24.83 5.62
C HIS A 279 -0.91 -24.92 5.18
N GLY A 280 -0.22 -23.77 4.96
CA GLY A 280 1.19 -23.77 4.60
C GLY A 280 2.07 -24.50 5.63
N ALA A 281 1.82 -24.27 6.92
CA ALA A 281 2.54 -24.93 8.01
C ALA A 281 2.30 -26.43 8.04
N SER A 282 1.08 -26.91 7.79
CA SER A 282 0.76 -28.34 7.78
C SER A 282 1.48 -29.13 6.67
N VAL A 283 1.83 -28.46 5.56
CA VAL A 283 2.52 -29.08 4.41
C VAL A 283 4.00 -28.65 4.32
N LEU A 284 4.56 -27.97 5.32
CA LEU A 284 5.90 -27.40 5.25
C LEU A 284 6.99 -28.44 4.99
N GLY A 285 6.93 -29.60 5.67
CA GLY A 285 7.92 -30.67 5.47
C GLY A 285 7.94 -31.17 4.01
N GLU A 286 6.77 -31.40 3.41
CA GLU A 286 6.67 -31.77 2.00
C GLU A 286 7.10 -30.65 1.06
N THR A 287 6.75 -29.41 1.41
CA THR A 287 7.16 -28.22 0.65
C THR A 287 8.68 -28.12 0.55
N LEU A 288 9.39 -28.28 1.67
CA LEU A 288 10.85 -28.22 1.71
C LEU A 288 11.47 -29.39 0.95
N ARG A 289 10.98 -30.64 1.11
CA ARG A 289 11.46 -31.79 0.33
C ARG A 289 11.27 -31.55 -1.17
N TRP A 290 10.12 -31.05 -1.59
CA TRP A 290 9.85 -30.77 -2.99
C TRP A 290 10.76 -29.65 -3.53
N LEU A 291 10.95 -28.60 -2.74
CA LEU A 291 11.74 -27.44 -3.12
C LEU A 291 13.24 -27.77 -3.27
N TRP A 292 13.76 -28.67 -2.41
CA TRP A 292 15.16 -29.07 -2.35
C TRP A 292 15.44 -30.44 -3.01
N ARG A 293 14.41 -31.05 -3.64
CA ARG A 293 14.63 -32.28 -4.37
C ARG A 293 15.72 -32.09 -5.42
N ASP A 294 16.42 -33.14 -5.73
CA ASP A 294 17.54 -33.16 -6.70
C ASP A 294 18.77 -32.31 -6.29
N TYR A 295 18.76 -31.69 -5.10
CA TYR A 295 19.94 -30.98 -4.61
C TYR A 295 21.14 -31.95 -4.52
N PRO A 296 22.35 -31.57 -5.01
CA PRO A 296 22.78 -30.22 -5.39
C PRO A 296 22.61 -29.88 -6.89
N GLN A 297 21.86 -30.64 -7.67
CA GLN A 297 21.66 -30.38 -9.09
C GLN A 297 21.10 -28.97 -9.33
N PRO A 298 21.62 -28.22 -10.32
CA PRO A 298 21.13 -26.88 -10.63
C PRO A 298 19.66 -26.88 -11.07
N ILE A 299 18.89 -25.91 -10.57
CA ILE A 299 17.55 -25.65 -11.10
C ILE A 299 17.68 -25.08 -12.51
N THR A 300 17.03 -25.75 -13.46
CA THR A 300 16.95 -25.35 -14.88
C THR A 300 15.53 -24.97 -15.24
N VAL A 301 15.39 -24.22 -16.32
CA VAL A 301 14.09 -23.89 -16.91
C VAL A 301 13.83 -24.78 -18.10
N GLY A 302 12.64 -25.33 -18.18
CA GLY A 302 12.18 -26.07 -19.35
C GLY A 302 11.87 -25.16 -20.53
N THR A 303 11.63 -25.73 -21.70
CA THR A 303 11.17 -24.97 -22.86
C THR A 303 9.72 -24.57 -22.67
N PRO A 304 9.34 -23.28 -22.84
CA PRO A 304 7.96 -22.85 -22.82
C PRO A 304 7.12 -23.63 -23.83
N GLN A 305 5.97 -24.14 -23.41
CA GLN A 305 5.14 -24.98 -24.27
C GLN A 305 3.77 -24.36 -24.51
N PRO A 306 3.29 -24.32 -25.77
CA PRO A 306 1.91 -23.94 -26.10
C PRO A 306 0.92 -24.80 -25.30
N GLY A 307 0.03 -24.15 -24.56
CA GLY A 307 -0.97 -24.84 -23.75
C GLY A 307 -0.53 -25.21 -22.34
N ALA A 308 0.74 -25.00 -21.95
CA ALA A 308 1.16 -25.08 -20.56
C ALA A 308 0.33 -24.15 -19.68
N GLY A 309 0.12 -24.55 -18.43
CA GLY A 309 -0.77 -23.84 -17.50
C GLY A 309 -2.20 -24.36 -17.47
N ARG A 310 -2.61 -25.20 -18.41
CA ARG A 310 -3.95 -25.80 -18.40
C ARG A 310 -4.13 -26.80 -17.28
N GLY A 311 -3.08 -27.54 -16.91
CA GLY A 311 -3.11 -28.53 -15.85
C GLY A 311 -3.42 -27.92 -14.49
N ILE A 312 -2.90 -26.73 -14.21
CA ILE A 312 -3.18 -26.00 -12.96
C ILE A 312 -4.65 -25.59 -12.91
N PHE A 313 -5.21 -25.05 -13.99
CA PHE A 313 -6.65 -24.70 -14.04
C PHE A 313 -7.57 -25.93 -14.02
N ALA A 314 -7.12 -27.07 -14.51
CA ALA A 314 -7.88 -28.32 -14.40
C ALA A 314 -8.00 -28.84 -12.96
N GLN A 315 -7.08 -28.44 -12.08
CA GLN A 315 -7.13 -28.74 -10.65
C GLN A 315 -8.06 -27.78 -9.88
N LEU A 316 -8.46 -26.66 -10.49
CA LEU A 316 -9.45 -25.77 -9.91
C LEU A 316 -10.81 -26.44 -9.92
N VAL A 317 -11.59 -26.14 -8.90
CA VAL A 317 -12.94 -26.64 -8.70
C VAL A 317 -13.81 -26.40 -9.95
N PRO A 318 -14.74 -27.31 -10.28
CA PRO A 318 -15.67 -27.16 -11.39
C PRO A 318 -16.29 -25.75 -11.47
N ARG A 319 -16.47 -25.25 -12.68
CA ARG A 319 -16.92 -23.88 -12.97
C ARG A 319 -18.16 -23.41 -12.18
N ARG A 320 -19.05 -24.36 -11.82
CA ARG A 320 -20.24 -24.06 -10.98
C ARG A 320 -19.89 -23.66 -9.55
N GLU A 321 -18.88 -24.28 -8.96
CA GLU A 321 -18.45 -23.99 -7.59
C GLU A 321 -17.61 -22.71 -7.53
N MET A 322 -16.82 -22.42 -8.59
CA MET A 322 -16.12 -21.13 -8.71
C MET A 322 -17.10 -19.96 -8.79
N VAL A 323 -18.18 -20.06 -9.55
CA VAL A 323 -19.21 -19.02 -9.66
C VAL A 323 -19.93 -18.85 -8.31
N ALA A 324 -20.23 -19.94 -7.60
CA ALA A 324 -20.84 -19.88 -6.27
C ALA A 324 -19.90 -19.21 -5.24
N ALA A 325 -18.61 -19.50 -5.26
CA ALA A 325 -17.62 -18.89 -4.37
C ALA A 325 -17.45 -17.37 -4.63
N THR A 326 -17.57 -16.94 -5.88
CA THR A 326 -17.50 -15.50 -6.24
C THR A 326 -18.79 -14.73 -5.97
N VAL A 327 -19.93 -15.40 -5.92
CA VAL A 327 -21.24 -14.78 -5.70
C VAL A 327 -21.65 -14.71 -4.21
N ASN A 328 -21.07 -15.53 -3.35
CA ASN A 328 -21.33 -15.50 -1.90
C ASN A 328 -20.68 -14.27 -1.20
N ARG A 329 -21.02 -13.07 -1.68
CA ARG A 329 -20.64 -11.79 -1.06
C ARG A 329 -21.43 -11.45 0.20
N GLY A 330 -22.19 -12.38 0.75
CA GLY A 330 -23.15 -12.08 1.82
C GLY A 330 -22.97 -12.85 3.13
N ALA A 331 -22.14 -13.86 3.19
CA ALA A 331 -21.87 -14.54 4.46
C ALA A 331 -20.73 -13.79 5.18
N ALA A 332 -21.09 -13.02 6.20
CA ALA A 332 -20.08 -12.55 7.17
C ALA A 332 -19.33 -13.77 7.72
N PRO A 333 -18.00 -13.73 7.82
CA PRO A 333 -17.25 -14.78 8.49
C PRO A 333 -17.81 -14.98 9.91
N PRO A 334 -17.82 -16.21 10.43
CA PRO A 334 -18.33 -16.46 11.78
C PRO A 334 -17.64 -15.54 12.78
N ALA A 335 -18.44 -14.94 13.66
CA ALA A 335 -18.04 -13.86 14.57
C ALA A 335 -16.78 -14.13 15.43
N ASN A 336 -16.30 -15.37 15.47
CA ASN A 336 -15.14 -15.78 16.26
C ASN A 336 -13.79 -15.79 15.48
N ALA A 337 -13.78 -15.53 14.18
CA ALA A 337 -12.52 -15.44 13.41
C ALA A 337 -11.94 -14.01 13.37
N ALA A 338 -12.64 -13.04 13.92
CA ALA A 338 -12.32 -11.60 13.79
C ALA A 338 -11.79 -10.95 15.08
N ALA A 339 -11.47 -11.72 16.11
CA ALA A 339 -11.00 -11.15 17.38
C ALA A 339 -9.51 -10.72 17.34
N GLY A 340 -9.07 -10.02 16.29
CA GLY A 340 -7.69 -9.54 16.23
C GLY A 340 -7.37 -8.47 15.22
N ARG A 341 -8.26 -8.15 14.28
CA ARG A 341 -7.98 -7.10 13.28
C ARG A 341 -9.28 -6.38 12.92
N GLY A 342 -9.38 -5.12 13.25
CA GLY A 342 -10.48 -4.25 12.85
C GLY A 342 -10.64 -4.21 11.33
N ALA A 343 -11.32 -5.19 10.78
CA ALA A 343 -11.56 -5.30 9.35
C ALA A 343 -13.03 -4.98 9.06
N GLY A 344 -13.33 -3.69 8.96
CA GLY A 344 -14.34 -3.27 8.01
C GLY A 344 -13.92 -3.68 6.59
N PRO A 345 -14.80 -3.64 5.58
CA PRO A 345 -14.43 -4.00 4.20
C PRO A 345 -13.29 -3.11 3.72
N ARG A 346 -12.05 -3.58 3.85
CA ARG A 346 -10.86 -2.85 3.43
C ARG A 346 -10.96 -2.61 1.92
N GLY A 347 -10.95 -1.35 1.52
CA GLY A 347 -10.91 -0.93 0.13
C GLY A 347 -12.26 -0.74 -0.55
N ALA A 348 -13.39 -0.79 0.14
CA ALA A 348 -14.64 -0.35 -0.45
C ALA A 348 -14.74 1.18 -0.37
N VAL A 349 -14.96 1.87 -1.49
CA VAL A 349 -15.10 3.33 -1.55
C VAL A 349 -16.18 3.85 -0.59
N TYR A 350 -17.19 3.05 -0.32
CA TYR A 350 -18.26 3.38 0.62
C TYR A 350 -17.88 3.27 2.11
N ALA A 351 -16.67 2.81 2.42
CA ALA A 351 -16.07 3.02 3.73
C ALA A 351 -15.58 4.46 3.94
N LEU A 352 -15.42 5.22 2.86
CA LEU A 352 -14.95 6.60 2.87
C LEU A 352 -16.07 7.62 2.67
N ILE A 353 -17.11 7.27 1.90
CA ILE A 353 -18.20 8.15 1.50
C ILE A 353 -19.55 7.39 1.54
N ASP A 354 -20.64 8.10 1.64
CA ASP A 354 -21.97 7.53 1.42
C ASP A 354 -22.33 7.58 -0.07
N ARG A 355 -23.02 6.52 -0.54
CA ARG A 355 -23.43 6.39 -1.94
C ARG A 355 -24.27 7.59 -2.41
N ASP A 356 -25.18 8.04 -1.56
CA ASP A 356 -26.17 9.06 -1.90
C ASP A 356 -25.67 10.49 -1.68
N LYS A 357 -24.45 10.65 -1.12
CA LYS A 357 -23.79 11.95 -0.95
C LYS A 357 -22.90 12.23 -2.17
N LEU A 358 -23.42 13.00 -3.09
CA LEU A 358 -22.72 13.40 -4.31
C LEU A 358 -21.89 14.67 -4.09
N TRP A 359 -21.13 15.08 -5.11
CA TRP A 359 -20.46 16.36 -5.13
C TRP A 359 -21.48 17.50 -5.22
N GLU A 360 -21.29 18.54 -4.43
CA GLU A 360 -22.05 19.78 -4.44
C GLU A 360 -21.13 20.92 -4.86
N GLN A 361 -21.53 21.73 -5.84
CA GLN A 361 -20.84 22.98 -6.13
C GLN A 361 -21.12 24.00 -5.02
N VAL A 362 -20.07 24.71 -4.59
CA VAL A 362 -20.13 25.74 -3.56
C VAL A 362 -19.88 27.11 -4.22
N GLY A 363 -20.87 27.99 -4.15
CA GLY A 363 -20.81 29.30 -4.81
C GLY A 363 -20.93 29.22 -6.34
N ASP A 364 -20.33 30.21 -7.01
CA ASP A 364 -20.43 30.41 -8.45
C ASP A 364 -19.26 29.73 -9.21
N THR A 365 -19.15 30.05 -10.49
CA THR A 365 -17.96 29.76 -11.30
C THR A 365 -17.09 31.01 -11.32
N TYR A 366 -15.82 30.84 -10.97
CA TYR A 366 -14.81 31.88 -10.87
C TYR A 366 -13.88 31.83 -12.09
N LYS A 367 -13.01 32.83 -12.29
CA LYS A 367 -12.03 32.80 -13.38
C LYS A 367 -11.01 31.68 -13.19
N SER A 368 -10.67 31.42 -11.95
CA SER A 368 -9.89 30.27 -11.52
C SER A 368 -10.30 29.88 -10.09
N ALA A 369 -10.03 28.64 -9.71
CA ALA A 369 -10.15 28.21 -8.32
C ALA A 369 -8.93 27.36 -7.97
N ALA A 370 -8.22 27.76 -6.96
CA ALA A 370 -7.02 27.07 -6.50
C ALA A 370 -6.97 27.07 -4.98
N SER A 371 -6.39 26.05 -4.42
CA SER A 371 -6.20 25.88 -3.01
C SER A 371 -7.49 25.99 -2.18
N ALA A 372 -7.55 25.29 -1.07
CA ALA A 372 -8.60 25.44 -0.08
C ALA A 372 -7.97 25.32 1.31
N ALA A 373 -8.41 26.13 2.26
CA ALA A 373 -7.91 26.14 3.63
C ALA A 373 -9.04 26.31 4.62
N LEU A 374 -9.04 25.52 5.68
CA LEU A 374 -10.04 25.52 6.75
C LEU A 374 -9.62 26.45 7.89
N ASP A 375 -10.55 27.25 8.44
CA ASP A 375 -10.34 27.97 9.70
C ASP A 375 -10.89 27.21 10.91
N ARG A 376 -10.77 27.81 12.11
CA ARG A 376 -11.23 27.21 13.38
C ARG A 376 -12.77 27.12 13.50
N ASP A 377 -13.48 27.95 12.73
CA ASP A 377 -14.94 28.04 12.75
C ASP A 377 -15.60 27.11 11.69
N GLY A 378 -14.80 26.37 10.93
CA GLY A 378 -15.26 25.47 9.88
C GLY A 378 -15.48 26.14 8.53
N ASN A 379 -15.10 27.41 8.35
CA ASN A 379 -15.17 28.07 7.06
C ASN A 379 -13.99 27.65 6.18
N VAL A 380 -14.22 27.64 4.86
CA VAL A 380 -13.19 27.27 3.88
C VAL A 380 -12.86 28.49 3.03
N TYR A 381 -11.57 28.83 2.97
CA TYR A 381 -11.05 29.86 2.11
C TYR A 381 -10.48 29.23 0.85
N PHE A 382 -10.76 29.84 -0.32
CA PHE A 382 -10.18 29.41 -1.58
C PHE A 382 -9.75 30.60 -2.42
N ALA A 383 -8.74 30.42 -3.27
CA ALA A 383 -8.15 31.47 -4.07
C ALA A 383 -8.69 31.47 -5.50
N ASP A 384 -8.84 32.66 -6.06
CA ASP A 384 -8.90 32.92 -7.50
C ASP A 384 -7.68 33.77 -7.91
N PRO A 385 -6.55 33.13 -8.21
CA PRO A 385 -5.33 33.84 -8.57
C PRO A 385 -5.48 34.76 -9.80
N VAL A 386 -6.31 34.34 -10.76
CA VAL A 386 -6.53 35.12 -12.00
C VAL A 386 -7.29 36.42 -11.71
N SER A 387 -8.28 36.39 -10.82
CA SER A 387 -9.00 37.58 -10.38
C SER A 387 -8.30 38.32 -9.24
N SER A 388 -7.18 37.79 -8.73
CA SER A 388 -6.49 38.30 -7.53
C SER A 388 -7.42 38.44 -6.31
N ARG A 389 -8.22 37.41 -6.03
CA ARG A 389 -9.17 37.38 -4.92
C ARG A 389 -9.03 36.11 -4.08
N ILE A 390 -9.39 36.24 -2.82
CA ILE A 390 -9.63 35.12 -1.92
C ILE A 390 -11.10 35.18 -1.48
N TYR A 391 -11.78 34.06 -1.55
CA TYR A 391 -13.18 33.91 -1.13
C TYR A 391 -13.25 33.09 0.15
N LYS A 392 -14.33 33.29 0.90
CA LYS A 392 -14.70 32.54 2.10
C LYS A 392 -16.05 31.87 1.88
N ALA A 393 -16.09 30.55 1.99
CA ALA A 393 -17.29 29.75 2.06
C ALA A 393 -17.60 29.43 3.54
N ASP A 394 -18.80 29.78 4.03
CA ASP A 394 -19.23 29.40 5.38
C ASP A 394 -19.69 27.92 5.44
N ALA A 395 -19.99 27.45 6.63
CA ALA A 395 -20.47 26.08 6.84
C ALA A 395 -21.76 25.74 6.05
N ALA A 396 -22.59 26.73 5.78
CA ALA A 396 -23.79 26.57 4.94
C ALA A 396 -23.49 26.58 3.43
N GLY A 397 -22.26 26.85 3.03
CA GLY A 397 -21.83 26.93 1.64
C GLY A 397 -22.05 28.31 0.99
N ARG A 398 -22.38 29.35 1.76
CA ARG A 398 -22.48 30.73 1.22
C ARG A 398 -21.08 31.29 1.02
N VAL A 399 -20.83 31.83 -0.17
CA VAL A 399 -19.53 32.39 -0.54
C VAL A 399 -19.56 33.92 -0.48
N THR A 400 -18.54 34.49 0.13
CA THR A 400 -18.29 35.93 0.19
C THR A 400 -16.85 36.22 -0.18
N THR A 401 -16.59 37.42 -0.71
CA THR A 401 -15.21 37.87 -0.95
C THR A 401 -14.55 38.17 0.40
N PHE A 402 -13.44 37.46 0.71
CA PHE A 402 -12.63 37.71 1.89
C PHE A 402 -11.60 38.81 1.64
N LYS A 403 -10.90 38.75 0.49
CA LYS A 403 -9.84 39.70 0.14
C LYS A 403 -9.77 39.94 -1.37
N GLU A 404 -9.66 41.19 -1.75
CA GLU A 404 -9.34 41.63 -3.11
C GLU A 404 -7.88 42.07 -3.21
N GLN A 405 -7.38 42.21 -4.44
CA GLN A 405 -6.02 42.67 -4.73
C GLN A 405 -4.93 41.85 -4.04
N THR A 406 -5.07 40.54 -4.13
CA THR A 406 -4.19 39.57 -3.45
C THR A 406 -2.89 39.29 -4.20
N ASN A 407 -2.63 39.98 -5.32
CA ASN A 407 -1.46 39.75 -6.19
C ASN A 407 -1.33 38.28 -6.65
N GLY A 408 -2.46 37.68 -7.03
CA GLY A 408 -2.47 36.29 -7.48
C GLY A 408 -2.17 35.27 -6.37
N ALA A 409 -2.61 35.56 -5.15
CA ALA A 409 -2.41 34.63 -4.02
C ALA A 409 -3.01 33.25 -4.30
N GLN A 410 -2.27 32.22 -3.93
CA GLN A 410 -2.64 30.79 -4.02
C GLN A 410 -1.97 30.00 -2.88
N ALA A 411 -2.07 28.68 -2.88
CA ALA A 411 -1.49 27.79 -1.86
C ALA A 411 -1.87 28.20 -0.42
N LEU A 412 -3.17 28.37 -0.20
CA LEU A 412 -3.69 28.84 1.09
C LEU A 412 -3.53 27.78 2.21
N ARG A 413 -3.12 28.22 3.39
CA ARG A 413 -3.11 27.40 4.62
C ARG A 413 -3.42 28.29 5.83
N VAL A 414 -4.16 27.75 6.80
CA VAL A 414 -4.37 28.44 8.10
C VAL A 414 -3.35 27.91 9.10
N GLY A 415 -2.63 28.84 9.74
CA GLY A 415 -1.62 28.54 10.72
C GLY A 415 -2.17 28.34 12.15
N ALA A 416 -1.33 27.86 13.04
CA ALA A 416 -1.65 27.72 14.45
C ALA A 416 -1.91 29.07 15.16
N ASP A 417 -1.37 30.14 14.63
CA ASP A 417 -1.60 31.53 15.03
C ASP A 417 -2.96 32.10 14.60
N GLY A 418 -3.74 31.32 13.82
CA GLY A 418 -5.05 31.75 13.30
C GLY A 418 -4.97 32.72 12.13
N ARG A 419 -3.84 32.82 11.45
CA ARG A 419 -3.69 33.62 10.22
C ARG A 419 -3.81 32.74 8.98
N LEU A 420 -4.32 33.32 7.89
CA LEU A 420 -4.35 32.67 6.58
C LEU A 420 -3.07 32.99 5.81
N TYR A 421 -2.24 31.99 5.59
CA TYR A 421 -1.01 32.09 4.80
C TYR A 421 -1.31 31.84 3.32
N ALA A 422 -0.62 32.56 2.45
CA ALA A 422 -0.75 32.42 1.02
C ALA A 422 0.58 32.63 0.31
N SER A 423 0.83 31.89 -0.77
CA SER A 423 1.91 32.19 -1.68
C SER A 423 1.46 33.17 -2.78
N GLN A 424 2.36 34.05 -3.21
CA GLN A 424 2.20 34.97 -4.34
C GLN A 424 3.33 34.69 -5.32
N LEU A 425 3.11 33.76 -6.28
CA LEU A 425 4.19 33.29 -7.17
C LEU A 425 4.84 34.40 -7.99
N ALA A 426 4.05 35.26 -8.61
CA ALA A 426 4.57 36.35 -9.44
C ALA A 426 5.43 37.34 -8.64
N SER A 427 5.07 37.58 -7.39
CA SER A 427 5.82 38.47 -6.47
C SER A 427 6.88 37.71 -5.66
N GLN A 428 6.97 36.40 -5.80
CA GLN A 428 7.88 35.52 -5.04
C GLN A 428 7.81 35.76 -3.53
N ARG A 429 6.59 35.79 -2.96
CA ARG A 429 6.35 36.10 -1.56
C ARG A 429 5.47 35.02 -0.92
N VAL A 430 5.67 34.86 0.38
CA VAL A 430 4.67 34.27 1.27
C VAL A 430 4.13 35.39 2.16
N VAL A 431 2.82 35.53 2.19
CA VAL A 431 2.11 36.54 2.99
C VAL A 431 1.14 35.86 3.95
N SER A 432 0.73 36.55 5.01
CA SER A 432 -0.36 36.11 5.89
C SER A 432 -1.39 37.20 6.08
N TYR A 433 -2.66 36.81 6.18
CA TYR A 433 -3.82 37.67 6.40
C TYR A 433 -4.43 37.35 7.79
N ALA A 434 -4.79 38.37 8.55
CA ALA A 434 -5.60 38.15 9.74
C ALA A 434 -7.03 37.73 9.33
N LEU A 435 -7.57 36.66 9.93
CA LEU A 435 -8.92 36.21 9.63
C LEU A 435 -10.00 37.13 10.23
N SER A 436 -9.66 37.93 11.25
CA SER A 436 -10.53 38.94 11.84
C SER A 436 -10.66 40.22 11.02
N GLY A 437 -9.74 40.47 10.07
CA GLY A 437 -9.76 41.65 9.22
C GLY A 437 -8.76 41.55 8.07
N ALA A 438 -9.28 41.38 6.85
CA ALA A 438 -8.48 41.12 5.64
C ALA A 438 -7.47 42.22 5.26
N ASN A 439 -7.52 43.40 5.89
CA ASN A 439 -6.57 44.50 5.66
C ASN A 439 -5.27 44.35 6.47
N ASP A 440 -5.25 43.53 7.49
CA ASP A 440 -4.00 43.18 8.19
C ASP A 440 -3.25 42.10 7.41
N VAL A 441 -2.30 42.57 6.58
CA VAL A 441 -1.46 41.73 5.73
C VAL A 441 -0.01 41.85 6.17
N SER A 442 0.63 40.72 6.41
CA SER A 442 2.06 40.67 6.77
C SER A 442 2.83 39.90 5.68
N VAL A 443 3.99 40.45 5.27
CA VAL A 443 4.94 39.71 4.44
C VAL A 443 5.75 38.79 5.33
N VAL A 444 5.57 37.49 5.17
CA VAL A 444 6.24 36.44 5.94
C VAL A 444 7.63 36.18 5.40
N ALA A 445 7.75 36.11 4.06
CA ALA A 445 9.02 35.90 3.38
C ALA A 445 9.01 36.45 1.95
N GLN A 446 10.22 36.79 1.45
CA GLN A 446 10.44 37.28 0.08
C GLN A 446 11.43 36.37 -0.66
N ASN A 447 11.44 36.49 -1.99
CA ASN A 447 12.28 35.72 -2.88
C ASN A 447 12.04 34.19 -2.75
N ILE A 448 10.77 33.81 -2.53
CA ILE A 448 10.33 32.42 -2.43
C ILE A 448 9.28 32.15 -3.51
N HIS A 449 9.60 31.22 -4.38
CA HIS A 449 8.65 30.67 -5.35
C HIS A 449 8.02 29.43 -4.75
N ALA A 450 6.84 29.55 -4.13
CA ALA A 450 6.17 28.46 -3.42
C ALA A 450 4.91 28.02 -4.18
N ASN A 451 4.95 26.85 -4.80
CA ASN A 451 3.79 26.28 -5.49
C ASN A 451 2.77 25.72 -4.49
N ASP A 452 3.22 25.17 -3.38
CA ASP A 452 2.37 24.74 -2.26
C ASP A 452 3.08 24.96 -0.92
N LEU A 453 2.30 24.95 0.17
CA LEU A 453 2.73 25.20 1.54
C LEU A 453 2.21 24.08 2.46
N ALA A 454 2.99 23.75 3.50
CA ALA A 454 2.52 22.96 4.64
C ALA A 454 3.03 23.63 5.93
N LEU A 455 2.12 23.87 6.88
CA LEU A 455 2.40 24.58 8.12
C LEU A 455 2.38 23.62 9.31
N THR A 456 3.42 23.70 10.14
CA THR A 456 3.48 22.97 11.40
C THR A 456 2.79 23.74 12.53
N LYS A 457 2.43 23.05 13.60
CA LYS A 457 1.92 23.65 14.85
C LYS A 457 2.91 24.66 15.45
N THR A 458 4.20 24.42 15.27
CA THR A 458 5.29 25.26 15.81
C THR A 458 5.60 26.49 14.95
N GLY A 459 4.88 26.67 13.81
CA GLY A 459 5.02 27.83 12.93
C GLY A 459 6.05 27.68 11.83
N SER A 460 6.68 26.52 11.65
CA SER A 460 7.51 26.26 10.47
C SER A 460 6.64 26.08 9.23
N ILE A 461 7.13 26.58 8.09
CA ILE A 461 6.44 26.53 6.79
C ILE A 461 7.30 25.77 5.80
N TYR A 462 6.89 24.57 5.42
CA TYR A 462 7.47 23.87 4.28
C TYR A 462 6.86 24.38 2.99
N PHE A 463 7.66 24.46 1.94
CA PHE A 463 7.20 24.87 0.61
C PHE A 463 7.90 24.09 -0.49
N VAL A 464 7.24 23.93 -1.62
CA VAL A 464 7.83 23.38 -2.85
C VAL A 464 8.05 24.47 -3.89
N ASP A 465 9.22 24.45 -4.52
CA ASP A 465 9.52 25.19 -5.77
C ASP A 465 9.62 24.14 -6.89
N THR A 466 8.53 23.99 -7.63
CA THR A 466 8.41 22.97 -8.69
C THR A 466 9.45 23.20 -9.80
N ALA A 467 9.71 24.46 -10.15
CA ALA A 467 10.66 24.80 -11.22
C ALA A 467 12.09 24.43 -10.84
N LYS A 468 12.47 24.58 -9.57
CA LYS A 468 13.79 24.22 -9.06
C LYS A 468 13.86 22.77 -8.54
N LYS A 469 12.74 22.08 -8.47
CA LYS A 469 12.62 20.71 -7.91
C LYS A 469 13.15 20.60 -6.49
N ILE A 470 12.81 21.57 -5.64
CA ILE A 470 13.25 21.59 -4.24
C ILE A 470 12.09 21.60 -3.27
N VAL A 471 12.36 21.13 -2.06
CA VAL A 471 11.57 21.42 -0.88
C VAL A 471 12.38 22.35 0.03
N GLY A 472 11.79 23.46 0.42
CA GLY A 472 12.37 24.39 1.37
C GLY A 472 11.57 24.44 2.67
N VAL A 473 12.17 25.00 3.70
CA VAL A 473 11.53 25.33 4.97
C VAL A 473 11.87 26.75 5.40
N LEU A 474 10.87 27.45 5.90
CA LEU A 474 11.02 28.61 6.77
C LEU A 474 10.78 28.09 8.19
N ASP A 475 11.78 28.19 9.05
CA ASP A 475 11.59 27.85 10.46
C ASP A 475 10.76 28.95 11.19
N ALA A 476 10.37 28.69 12.42
CA ALA A 476 9.55 29.63 13.20
C ALA A 476 10.22 31.01 13.43
N THR A 477 11.53 31.14 13.18
CA THR A 477 12.27 32.42 13.23
C THR A 477 12.30 33.13 11.89
N GLY A 478 11.74 32.53 10.83
CA GLY A 478 11.76 33.04 9.45
C GLY A 478 13.05 32.72 8.68
N ARG A 479 13.96 31.91 9.23
CA ARG A 479 15.17 31.47 8.53
C ARG A 479 14.81 30.44 7.45
N ARG A 480 15.23 30.73 6.22
CA ARG A 480 15.01 29.85 5.06
C ARG A 480 16.14 28.85 4.88
N ARG A 481 15.78 27.57 4.61
CA ARG A 481 16.71 26.51 4.21
C ARG A 481 16.08 25.68 3.08
N THR A 482 16.91 25.17 2.16
CA THR A 482 16.52 24.06 1.31
C THR A 482 16.74 22.77 2.08
N VAL A 483 15.72 21.92 2.19
CA VAL A 483 15.75 20.68 2.95
C VAL A 483 15.70 19.44 2.07
N TYR A 484 15.36 19.61 0.78
CA TYR A 484 15.50 18.60 -0.26
C TYR A 484 15.83 19.28 -1.60
N SER A 485 16.83 18.74 -2.32
CA SER A 485 17.26 19.18 -3.65
C SER A 485 17.76 18.02 -4.52
N GLY A 486 17.31 16.80 -4.23
CA GLY A 486 17.64 15.61 -5.03
C GLY A 486 16.88 15.58 -6.36
N GLY A 487 17.39 14.83 -7.33
CA GLY A 487 16.75 14.67 -8.63
C GLY A 487 15.64 13.61 -8.68
N ASP A 488 15.38 12.92 -7.57
CA ASP A 488 14.47 11.76 -7.54
C ASP A 488 13.00 12.16 -7.63
N ILE A 489 12.62 13.34 -7.09
CA ILE A 489 11.27 13.92 -7.26
C ILE A 489 11.27 14.72 -8.55
N MET A 490 10.52 14.24 -9.54
CA MET A 490 10.54 14.82 -10.89
C MET A 490 9.82 16.18 -10.97
N SER A 491 8.72 16.32 -10.23
CA SER A 491 7.91 17.54 -10.21
C SER A 491 7.20 17.68 -8.86
N PRO A 492 7.86 18.22 -7.82
CA PRO A 492 7.21 18.46 -6.54
C PRO A 492 6.13 19.54 -6.69
N THR A 493 4.86 19.15 -6.53
CA THR A 493 3.70 20.03 -6.79
C THR A 493 2.85 20.29 -5.56
N ALA A 494 2.85 19.39 -4.58
CA ALA A 494 1.95 19.45 -3.44
C ALA A 494 2.65 19.00 -2.15
N LEU A 495 2.19 19.51 -1.02
CA LEU A 495 2.67 19.17 0.32
C LEU A 495 1.52 18.89 1.28
N THR A 496 1.73 17.93 2.17
CA THR A 496 0.94 17.80 3.39
C THR A 496 1.78 17.17 4.50
N LEU A 497 1.37 17.38 5.75
CA LEU A 497 1.97 16.73 6.91
C LEU A 497 1.14 15.51 7.31
N THR A 498 1.78 14.48 7.87
CA THR A 498 1.04 13.44 8.59
C THR A 498 0.28 14.05 9.78
N PRO A 499 -0.79 13.39 10.30
CA PRO A 499 -1.62 13.96 11.36
C PRO A 499 -0.83 14.37 12.62
N ASP A 500 0.23 13.65 12.95
CA ASP A 500 1.15 13.89 14.06
C ASP A 500 2.30 14.86 13.70
N GLN A 501 2.37 15.29 12.45
CA GLN A 501 3.42 16.16 11.90
C GLN A 501 4.84 15.56 11.96
N ALA A 502 4.95 14.25 12.08
CA ALA A 502 6.25 13.56 12.09
C ALA A 502 6.85 13.39 10.69
N MET A 503 5.99 13.38 9.66
CA MET A 503 6.40 13.22 8.26
C MET A 503 5.88 14.36 7.40
N LEU A 504 6.68 14.73 6.40
CA LEU A 504 6.24 15.55 5.27
C LEU A 504 5.98 14.63 4.07
N LEU A 505 4.77 14.67 3.54
CA LEU A 505 4.41 14.02 2.29
C LEU A 505 4.56 15.02 1.14
N VAL A 506 5.28 14.61 0.09
CA VAL A 506 5.55 15.45 -1.08
C VAL A 506 4.94 14.79 -2.31
N GLY A 507 4.02 15.50 -2.95
CA GLY A 507 3.38 15.09 -4.19
C GLY A 507 4.29 15.30 -5.39
N ASP A 508 4.53 14.27 -6.18
CA ASP A 508 5.20 14.35 -7.48
C ASP A 508 4.15 14.33 -8.60
N GLY A 509 3.99 15.44 -9.30
CA GLY A 509 3.03 15.57 -10.38
C GLY A 509 3.34 14.74 -11.63
N MET A 510 4.56 14.24 -11.76
CA MET A 510 5.02 13.46 -12.93
C MET A 510 5.13 11.97 -12.62
N ASP A 511 5.55 11.57 -11.42
CA ASP A 511 5.75 10.16 -11.08
C ASP A 511 4.53 9.58 -10.34
N ARG A 512 4.39 8.27 -10.43
CA ARG A 512 3.39 7.50 -9.68
C ARG A 512 3.70 7.42 -8.19
N TYR A 513 4.95 7.58 -7.79
CA TYR A 513 5.38 7.52 -6.40
C TYR A 513 5.34 8.89 -5.75
N GLN A 514 4.63 8.97 -4.63
CA GLN A 514 4.62 10.14 -3.76
C GLN A 514 5.57 9.90 -2.61
N TRP A 515 6.28 10.92 -2.19
CA TRP A 515 7.40 10.79 -1.26
C TRP A 515 6.99 11.05 0.18
N SER A 516 7.59 10.32 1.11
CA SER A 516 7.45 10.51 2.55
C SER A 516 8.83 10.75 3.17
N PHE A 517 8.98 11.87 3.88
CA PHE A 517 10.20 12.24 4.58
C PHE A 517 9.92 12.38 6.07
N GLN A 518 10.80 11.83 6.92
CA GLN A 518 10.76 12.12 8.33
C GLN A 518 11.28 13.53 8.58
N ILE A 519 10.59 14.27 9.47
CA ILE A 519 10.98 15.62 9.89
C ILE A 519 11.86 15.50 11.13
N ALA A 520 13.13 15.88 11.03
CA ALA A 520 14.06 15.94 12.12
C ALA A 520 13.73 17.11 13.09
N VAL A 521 14.27 17.06 14.29
CA VAL A 521 14.01 18.07 15.34
C VAL A 521 14.34 19.50 14.89
N ASP A 522 15.35 19.65 14.04
CA ASP A 522 15.75 20.94 13.45
C ASP A 522 14.94 21.33 12.22
N GLY A 523 13.94 20.53 11.82
CA GLY A 523 13.11 20.72 10.62
C GLY A 523 13.76 20.25 9.31
N ALA A 524 14.90 19.57 9.34
CA ALA A 524 15.45 18.93 8.16
C ALA A 524 14.60 17.73 7.73
N LEU A 525 14.62 17.42 6.44
CA LEU A 525 13.99 16.22 5.90
C LEU A 525 15.02 15.11 5.81
N VAL A 526 14.71 13.99 6.43
CA VAL A 526 15.56 12.79 6.47
C VAL A 526 14.76 11.56 6.08
N ASN A 527 15.44 10.46 5.78
CA ASN A 527 14.82 9.16 5.54
C ASN A 527 13.70 9.20 4.48
N GLY A 528 13.96 9.92 3.37
CA GLY A 528 13.02 10.08 2.28
C GLY A 528 12.85 8.81 1.45
N GLU A 529 11.60 8.46 1.13
CA GLU A 529 11.27 7.28 0.34
C GLU A 529 10.08 7.52 -0.60
N PRO A 530 10.05 6.89 -1.80
CA PRO A 530 8.92 6.92 -2.75
C PRO A 530 7.81 6.00 -2.25
N PHE A 531 7.08 6.43 -1.24
CA PHE A 531 6.31 5.59 -0.33
C PHE A 531 4.91 5.22 -0.84
N GLN A 532 4.07 6.21 -1.24
CA GLN A 532 2.73 5.94 -1.77
C GLN A 532 2.80 5.76 -3.29
N ARG A 533 2.15 4.69 -3.79
CA ARG A 533 2.09 4.40 -5.22
C ARG A 533 0.69 4.66 -5.77
N LEU A 534 0.55 5.72 -6.56
CA LEU A 534 -0.70 6.06 -7.25
C LEU A 534 -0.90 5.22 -8.53
N GLU A 535 -2.15 5.06 -8.91
CA GLU A 535 -2.51 4.67 -10.27
C GLU A 535 -2.37 5.88 -11.22
N MET A 536 -1.99 5.60 -12.46
CA MET A 536 -1.78 6.63 -13.49
C MET A 536 -2.68 6.33 -14.70
N PRO A 537 -3.10 7.36 -15.45
CA PRO A 537 -3.76 7.14 -16.73
C PRO A 537 -2.88 6.32 -17.69
N GLU A 538 -3.48 5.53 -18.56
CA GLU A 538 -2.75 4.81 -19.61
C GLU A 538 -2.09 5.77 -20.62
N GLU A 539 -2.75 6.89 -20.88
CA GLU A 539 -2.23 7.97 -21.73
C GLU A 539 -1.74 9.13 -20.86
N GLY A 540 -0.57 9.68 -21.17
CA GLY A 540 0.00 10.84 -20.49
C GLY A 540 1.07 10.53 -19.44
N LEU A 541 1.21 9.32 -18.97
CA LEU A 541 2.29 8.83 -18.08
C LEU A 541 2.68 9.78 -16.93
N PHE A 542 1.71 10.46 -16.30
CA PHE A 542 1.93 11.37 -15.18
C PHE A 542 0.83 11.22 -14.14
N SER A 543 1.18 11.39 -12.88
CA SER A 543 0.22 11.29 -11.77
C SER A 543 -0.78 12.45 -11.76
N GLY A 544 -0.35 13.63 -12.21
CA GLY A 544 -1.12 14.86 -12.19
C GLY A 544 -1.51 15.30 -10.79
N VAL A 545 -0.69 14.99 -9.78
CA VAL A 545 -0.95 15.41 -8.40
C VAL A 545 -0.79 16.93 -8.29
N THR A 546 -1.85 17.56 -7.81
CA THR A 546 -1.95 19.01 -7.64
C THR A 546 -2.25 19.44 -6.22
N GLY A 547 -2.63 18.50 -5.35
CA GLY A 547 -2.93 18.75 -3.96
C GLY A 547 -2.92 17.48 -3.13
N LEU A 548 -2.49 17.60 -1.89
CA LEU A 548 -2.49 16.55 -0.88
C LEU A 548 -3.23 16.99 0.38
N SER A 549 -3.93 16.06 1.01
CA SER A 549 -4.51 16.22 2.34
C SER A 549 -4.41 14.91 3.10
N VAL A 550 -4.63 14.94 4.43
CA VAL A 550 -4.62 13.73 5.26
C VAL A 550 -5.83 13.69 6.17
N ASP A 551 -6.31 12.49 6.48
CA ASP A 551 -7.33 12.29 7.50
C ASP A 551 -6.72 11.88 8.86
N SER A 552 -7.53 11.88 9.90
CA SER A 552 -7.11 11.58 11.29
C SER A 552 -6.59 10.16 11.48
N LEU A 553 -6.85 9.25 10.55
CA LEU A 553 -6.30 7.90 10.55
C LEU A 553 -4.97 7.81 9.79
N GLY A 554 -4.45 8.93 9.27
CA GLY A 554 -3.19 9.01 8.55
C GLY A 554 -3.27 8.59 7.08
N TYR A 555 -4.46 8.50 6.50
CA TYR A 555 -4.61 8.24 5.08
C TYR A 555 -4.31 9.50 4.28
N MET A 556 -3.48 9.36 3.24
CA MET A 556 -3.22 10.43 2.28
C MET A 556 -4.32 10.46 1.21
N TRP A 557 -4.84 11.65 0.95
CA TRP A 557 -5.82 11.94 -0.09
C TRP A 557 -5.15 12.83 -1.15
N ALA A 558 -5.03 12.34 -2.37
CA ALA A 558 -4.33 13.02 -3.46
C ALA A 558 -5.30 13.43 -4.57
N ALA A 559 -5.37 14.71 -4.87
CA ALA A 559 -6.00 15.21 -6.09
C ALA A 559 -5.09 14.89 -7.28
N SER A 560 -5.51 13.97 -8.14
CA SER A 560 -4.70 13.40 -9.22
C SER A 560 -5.42 13.44 -10.57
N ALA A 561 -4.72 13.07 -11.64
CA ALA A 561 -5.31 12.98 -12.98
C ALA A 561 -6.50 12.01 -13.04
N MET A 562 -6.46 10.90 -12.28
CA MET A 562 -7.51 9.90 -12.25
C MET A 562 -8.67 10.22 -11.29
N GLY A 563 -8.61 11.30 -10.55
CA GLY A 563 -9.56 11.66 -9.49
C GLY A 563 -8.88 11.76 -8.14
N ILE A 564 -9.61 11.57 -7.05
CA ILE A 564 -9.05 11.63 -5.70
C ILE A 564 -8.62 10.23 -5.28
N GLN A 565 -7.32 9.98 -5.21
CA GLN A 565 -6.77 8.72 -4.76
C GLN A 565 -6.52 8.75 -3.25
N VAL A 566 -6.93 7.68 -2.57
CA VAL A 566 -6.81 7.56 -1.12
C VAL A 566 -5.87 6.42 -0.78
N CYS A 567 -4.79 6.75 -0.09
CA CYS A 567 -3.71 5.84 0.24
C CYS A 567 -3.62 5.64 1.75
N GLU A 568 -3.56 4.38 2.20
CA GLU A 568 -3.38 4.01 3.60
C GLU A 568 -2.00 4.43 4.13
N GLN A 569 -1.85 4.50 5.46
CA GLN A 569 -0.56 4.82 6.10
C GLN A 569 0.61 3.98 5.56
N PRO A 570 0.48 2.65 5.35
CA PRO A 570 1.57 1.82 4.82
C PRO A 570 1.87 2.02 3.32
N GLY A 571 1.21 2.96 2.63
CA GLY A 571 1.53 3.35 1.26
C GLY A 571 0.75 2.65 0.15
N ARG A 572 -0.28 1.85 0.45
CA ARG A 572 -1.22 1.30 -0.54
C ARG A 572 -2.30 2.32 -0.87
N CYS A 573 -2.53 2.60 -2.15
CA CYS A 573 -3.67 3.40 -2.59
C CYS A 573 -4.84 2.48 -2.91
N THR A 574 -5.87 2.55 -2.10
CA THR A 574 -6.94 1.55 -2.02
C THR A 574 -8.23 1.99 -2.68
N ASN A 575 -8.40 3.29 -2.91
CA ASN A 575 -9.63 3.85 -3.44
C ASN A 575 -9.35 5.02 -4.38
N ILE A 576 -10.22 5.19 -5.37
CA ILE A 576 -10.25 6.35 -6.25
C ILE A 576 -11.69 6.90 -6.25
N LEU A 577 -11.86 8.13 -5.79
CA LEU A 577 -13.13 8.84 -5.90
C LEU A 577 -13.15 9.60 -7.22
N ASN A 578 -14.31 9.59 -7.87
CA ASN A 578 -14.51 10.34 -9.11
C ASN A 578 -14.31 11.84 -8.91
N LYS A 579 -13.80 12.51 -9.94
CA LYS A 579 -13.81 13.98 -10.02
C LYS A 579 -15.25 14.49 -9.95
N PRO A 580 -15.49 15.74 -9.47
CA PRO A 580 -16.82 16.35 -9.52
C PRO A 580 -17.38 16.42 -10.94
N GLU A 581 -16.58 16.79 -11.91
CA GLU A 581 -16.91 16.82 -13.33
C GLU A 581 -16.09 15.79 -14.11
N PHE A 582 -16.78 14.95 -14.89
CA PHE A 582 -16.18 13.92 -15.74
C PHE A 582 -15.66 14.52 -17.04
N ASN A 583 -14.62 15.35 -16.96
CA ASN A 583 -13.95 15.95 -18.10
C ASN A 583 -12.44 15.99 -17.89
N ASP A 584 -11.69 16.49 -18.88
CA ASP A 584 -10.23 16.55 -18.85
C ASP A 584 -9.68 17.67 -17.95
N THR A 585 -10.54 18.54 -17.43
CA THR A 585 -10.11 19.60 -16.53
C THR A 585 -9.51 19.00 -15.25
N PRO A 586 -8.27 19.33 -14.91
CA PRO A 586 -7.62 18.77 -13.72
C PRO A 586 -8.25 19.31 -12.43
N LEU A 587 -8.14 18.54 -11.38
CA LEU A 587 -8.27 19.05 -10.02
C LEU A 587 -7.12 19.99 -9.74
N THR A 588 -7.32 21.04 -8.95
CA THR A 588 -6.28 22.02 -8.62
C THR A 588 -5.98 22.11 -7.13
N SER A 589 -6.80 21.54 -6.27
CA SER A 589 -6.53 21.40 -4.85
C SER A 589 -7.45 20.38 -4.17
N ILE A 590 -7.11 20.02 -2.94
CA ILE A 590 -7.91 19.19 -2.04
C ILE A 590 -7.69 19.63 -0.60
N ALA A 591 -8.76 19.71 0.19
CA ALA A 591 -8.69 19.97 1.62
C ALA A 591 -9.91 19.39 2.34
N PHE A 592 -9.73 18.96 3.58
CA PHE A 592 -10.85 18.74 4.48
C PHE A 592 -11.37 20.06 5.04
N GLY A 593 -12.68 20.16 5.31
CA GLY A 593 -13.31 21.37 5.78
C GLY A 593 -14.67 21.10 6.47
N GLY A 594 -15.37 22.18 6.75
CA GLY A 594 -16.62 22.15 7.51
C GLY A 594 -16.41 22.06 9.03
N PRO A 595 -17.47 22.26 9.84
CA PRO A 595 -17.36 22.32 11.31
C PRO A 595 -16.85 21.02 11.94
N ASP A 596 -17.24 19.90 11.36
CA ASP A 596 -16.86 18.53 11.77
C ASP A 596 -15.60 18.00 11.06
N ARG A 597 -15.05 18.80 10.14
CA ARG A 597 -13.91 18.42 9.29
C ARG A 597 -14.14 17.16 8.45
N ALA A 598 -15.40 16.80 8.21
CA ALA A 598 -15.80 15.62 7.45
C ALA A 598 -16.27 15.96 6.02
N TRP A 599 -16.11 17.20 5.59
CA TRP A 599 -16.34 17.60 4.21
C TRP A 599 -15.03 17.69 3.45
N LEU A 600 -14.98 16.98 2.33
CA LEU A 600 -13.88 17.08 1.38
C LEU A 600 -14.18 18.17 0.36
N TYR A 601 -13.31 19.16 0.28
CA TYR A 601 -13.36 20.24 -0.70
C TYR A 601 -12.31 20.02 -1.77
N VAL A 602 -12.70 20.20 -3.02
CA VAL A 602 -11.80 20.18 -4.18
C VAL A 602 -12.11 21.33 -5.12
N THR A 603 -11.10 21.80 -5.85
CA THR A 603 -11.27 22.80 -6.91
C THR A 603 -11.06 22.16 -8.27
N GLN A 604 -11.93 22.47 -9.23
CA GLN A 604 -11.89 22.00 -10.62
C GLN A 604 -12.50 23.06 -11.55
N GLY A 605 -11.78 23.49 -12.58
CA GLY A 605 -12.31 24.34 -13.65
C GLY A 605 -12.90 25.68 -13.18
N GLY A 606 -12.28 26.34 -12.21
CA GLY A 606 -12.78 27.59 -11.67
C GLY A 606 -13.97 27.43 -10.69
N LYS A 607 -14.26 26.25 -10.23
CA LYS A 607 -15.34 25.94 -9.28
C LYS A 607 -14.79 25.31 -8.02
N LEU A 608 -15.46 25.59 -6.89
CA LEU A 608 -15.25 24.87 -5.65
C LEU A 608 -16.36 23.83 -5.50
N PHE A 609 -15.98 22.60 -5.19
CA PHE A 609 -16.92 21.51 -4.89
C PHE A 609 -16.65 20.96 -3.49
N ARG A 610 -17.71 20.43 -2.87
CA ARG A 610 -17.60 19.70 -1.60
C ARG A 610 -18.35 18.39 -1.65
N ARG A 611 -17.90 17.43 -0.85
CA ARG A 611 -18.58 16.15 -0.65
C ARG A 611 -18.42 15.68 0.78
N GLN A 612 -19.49 15.24 1.41
CA GLN A 612 -19.42 14.68 2.75
C GLN A 612 -18.72 13.33 2.75
N THR A 613 -17.82 13.11 3.71
CA THR A 613 -17.06 11.88 3.90
C THR A 613 -17.34 11.26 5.27
N LYS A 614 -16.93 10.00 5.43
CA LYS A 614 -16.89 9.26 6.71
C LYS A 614 -15.54 9.39 7.41
N ARG A 615 -14.71 10.32 6.92
CA ARG A 615 -13.36 10.58 7.42
C ARG A 615 -13.27 12.01 7.91
N THR A 616 -12.47 12.22 8.92
CA THR A 616 -12.27 13.54 9.52
C THR A 616 -10.87 14.03 9.21
N GLY A 617 -10.76 15.20 8.62
CA GLY A 617 -9.48 15.84 8.33
C GLY A 617 -8.77 16.34 9.59
N VAL A 618 -7.47 16.59 9.46
CA VAL A 618 -6.65 17.18 10.54
C VAL A 618 -6.28 18.61 10.21
N VAL A 619 -5.92 19.36 11.24
CA VAL A 619 -5.57 20.78 11.15
C VAL A 619 -4.20 21.02 11.77
N ALA A 620 -3.49 22.02 11.25
CA ALA A 620 -2.11 22.30 11.65
C ALA A 620 -1.94 22.58 13.17
N TRP A 621 -2.96 23.15 13.82
CA TRP A 621 -2.91 23.53 15.24
C TRP A 621 -3.30 22.42 16.21
N GLU A 622 -3.87 21.30 15.70
CA GLU A 622 -4.29 20.14 16.49
C GLU A 622 -3.70 18.85 15.90
N PRO A 623 -2.38 18.65 15.98
CA PRO A 623 -1.80 17.39 15.53
C PRO A 623 -2.33 16.22 16.36
N VAL A 624 -2.58 15.10 15.70
CA VAL A 624 -3.14 13.87 16.29
C VAL A 624 -2.25 12.71 15.91
N LYS A 625 -1.85 11.88 16.89
CA LYS A 625 -1.18 10.63 16.59
C LYS A 625 -2.17 9.65 15.95
N PRO A 626 -1.98 9.25 14.69
CA PRO A 626 -2.87 8.30 14.06
C PRO A 626 -2.73 6.92 14.72
N PRO A 627 -3.75 6.05 14.62
CA PRO A 627 -3.63 4.68 15.12
C PRO A 627 -2.57 3.91 14.34
N GLN A 628 -1.98 2.90 14.98
CA GLN A 628 -1.07 1.99 14.29
C GLN A 628 -1.81 1.31 13.12
N PRO A 629 -1.25 1.31 11.90
CA PRO A 629 -1.87 0.63 10.79
C PRO A 629 -1.96 -0.87 11.04
N GLY A 630 -3.05 -1.50 10.62
CA GLY A 630 -3.15 -2.96 10.61
C GLY A 630 -2.17 -3.53 9.56
N LEU A 631 -1.30 -4.43 9.97
CA LEU A 631 -0.30 -5.12 9.12
C LEU A 631 -0.92 -6.28 8.33
#